data_749debd1a2de01a9158f8f843f323f1e
#
_entry.id   749debd1a2de01a9158f8f843f323f1e
#
_cell.length_a   1.000
_cell.length_b   1.000
_cell.length_c   1.000
_cell.angle_alpha   90.00
_cell.angle_beta   90.00
_cell.angle_gamma   90.00
#
_symmetry.space_group_name_H-M   'P 1'
#
loop_
_entity.id
_entity.type
_entity.pdbx_description
1 polymer ?
#
loop_
_entity_poly.entity_id
_entity_poly.type
_entity_poly.pdbx_seq_one_letter_code
_entity_poly.pdbx_strand_id
1 'polypeptide(L)'
;LMQKAREGVKVRFIHENIANIAILPGYYNEMKKAGVQVEKFTKPRWPFVNMVTQLNYRDHRKIVVIDGKIGYTGGMNISDDYFVRWRDTHMRITGNAVAGLQYSFLNTWITADGEIDNDFSKYFPMCAEMPALPANDSAKGLVNAAVAEPVNAAATSESLKVAAADRVNVSVPDYDEVEGNGIAEALAKTPIQSLDMSFKLKGRNRLIQIVPDEPESRWPNINMGAVWAVQNAKKYIYIQTPYFVPPEPMLQALQSAALSGVDVRVMVPKKADLSFMGPANRSYFTECLEAGIRIYERSGRFIHSKTFVSDDYLSEIGSANMDFRSFNIDYELNAYIYDITAAKVNKAIFMKDMEASHEVTLEDWTARPWYQKFLQKVIRLFAPLL
;
A
#
# COMPACT_ATOMS: atom_id res chain seq x y z
N LEU A 1 -4.97 -8.28 21.10
CA LEU A 1 -4.78 -6.93 21.64
C LEU A 1 -5.22 -6.85 23.09
N MET A 2 -6.46 -7.22 23.44
CA MET A 2 -6.99 -7.19 24.81
C MET A 2 -6.15 -7.98 25.81
N GLN A 3 -5.67 -9.18 25.43
CA GLN A 3 -4.79 -9.96 26.28
C GLN A 3 -3.49 -9.21 26.58
N LYS A 4 -2.84 -8.63 25.56
CA LYS A 4 -1.60 -7.86 25.73
C LYS A 4 -1.80 -6.61 26.59
N ALA A 5 -2.92 -5.95 26.45
CA ALA A 5 -3.25 -4.80 27.33
C ALA A 5 -3.37 -5.23 28.79
N ARG A 6 -4.03 -6.37 29.08
CA ARG A 6 -4.10 -6.93 30.44
C ARG A 6 -2.73 -7.37 31.00
N GLU A 7 -1.81 -7.74 30.12
CA GLU A 7 -0.42 -8.07 30.47
C GLU A 7 0.46 -6.80 30.70
N GLY A 8 -0.13 -5.59 30.62
CA GLY A 8 0.55 -4.33 30.85
C GLY A 8 1.17 -3.68 29.61
N VAL A 9 0.97 -4.23 28.41
CA VAL A 9 1.41 -3.60 27.17
C VAL A 9 0.52 -2.40 26.86
N LYS A 10 1.11 -1.23 26.56
CA LYS A 10 0.38 -0.06 26.10
C LYS A 10 -0.09 -0.27 24.65
N VAL A 11 -1.34 -0.59 24.47
CA VAL A 11 -1.94 -0.88 23.16
C VAL A 11 -2.78 0.32 22.70
N ARG A 12 -2.45 0.87 21.53
CA ARG A 12 -3.21 1.91 20.84
C ARG A 12 -3.84 1.33 19.58
N PHE A 13 -5.09 1.60 19.36
CA PHE A 13 -5.85 1.07 18.23
C PHE A 13 -6.70 2.18 17.59
N ILE A 14 -6.49 2.40 16.30
CA ILE A 14 -7.31 3.28 15.48
C ILE A 14 -8.14 2.41 14.54
N HIS A 15 -9.41 2.71 14.41
CA HIS A 15 -10.24 2.06 13.40
C HIS A 15 -10.95 3.10 12.52
N GLU A 16 -11.10 2.78 11.26
CA GLU A 16 -11.92 3.57 10.35
C GLU A 16 -13.40 3.47 10.77
N ASN A 17 -14.08 4.59 10.84
CA ASN A 17 -15.43 4.64 11.44
C ASN A 17 -16.53 4.12 10.50
N ILE A 18 -16.46 4.47 9.22
CA ILE A 18 -17.55 4.16 8.27
C ILE A 18 -17.43 2.73 7.74
N ALA A 19 -16.22 2.26 7.43
CA ALA A 19 -16.00 0.88 7.01
C ALA A 19 -16.38 -0.14 8.13
N ASN A 20 -16.35 0.31 9.39
CA ASN A 20 -16.65 -0.52 10.56
C ASN A 20 -18.03 -0.23 11.18
N ILE A 21 -18.93 0.41 10.44
CA ILE A 21 -20.28 0.78 10.97
C ILE A 21 -21.11 -0.47 11.36
N ALA A 22 -20.84 -1.60 10.76
CA ALA A 22 -21.51 -2.88 11.08
C ALA A 22 -20.96 -3.55 12.35
N ILE A 23 -19.82 -3.08 12.87
CA ILE A 23 -19.24 -3.64 14.10
C ILE A 23 -19.97 -3.05 15.30
N LEU A 24 -20.51 -3.93 16.14
CA LEU A 24 -21.26 -3.53 17.33
C LEU A 24 -20.39 -2.65 18.25
N PRO A 25 -20.90 -1.52 18.74
CA PRO A 25 -20.16 -0.63 19.67
C PRO A 25 -19.64 -1.35 20.92
N GLY A 26 -20.33 -2.42 21.35
CA GLY A 26 -19.91 -3.26 22.49
C GLY A 26 -18.52 -3.86 22.32
N TYR A 27 -18.10 -4.20 21.09
CA TYR A 27 -16.79 -4.77 20.81
C TYR A 27 -15.65 -3.80 21.19
N TYR A 28 -15.74 -2.56 20.78
CA TYR A 28 -14.75 -1.54 21.13
C TYR A 28 -14.77 -1.18 22.63
N ASN A 29 -15.95 -1.23 23.25
CA ASN A 29 -16.08 -1.00 24.69
C ASN A 29 -15.39 -2.12 25.50
N GLU A 30 -15.44 -3.37 25.03
CA GLU A 30 -14.69 -4.47 25.65
C GLU A 30 -13.19 -4.28 25.52
N MET A 31 -12.71 -3.81 24.36
CA MET A 31 -11.29 -3.48 24.17
C MET A 31 -10.86 -2.38 25.17
N LYS A 32 -11.64 -1.32 25.31
CA LYS A 32 -11.38 -0.24 26.29
C LYS A 32 -11.35 -0.75 27.72
N LYS A 33 -12.31 -1.59 28.12
CA LYS A 33 -12.33 -2.23 29.45
C LYS A 33 -11.11 -3.12 29.71
N ALA A 34 -10.54 -3.70 28.66
CA ALA A 34 -9.32 -4.50 28.77
C ALA A 34 -8.03 -3.67 28.83
N GLY A 35 -8.12 -2.33 28.75
CA GLY A 35 -6.98 -1.41 28.80
C GLY A 35 -6.43 -0.99 27.43
N VAL A 36 -7.09 -1.34 26.32
CA VAL A 36 -6.73 -0.86 24.99
C VAL A 36 -7.21 0.58 24.83
N GLN A 37 -6.32 1.47 24.42
CA GLN A 37 -6.70 2.82 24.00
C GLN A 37 -7.28 2.71 22.57
N VAL A 38 -8.54 3.12 22.38
CA VAL A 38 -9.24 2.98 21.10
C VAL A 38 -9.74 4.33 20.66
N GLU A 39 -9.29 4.75 19.48
CA GLU A 39 -9.73 5.98 18.82
C GLU A 39 -10.38 5.65 17.47
N LYS A 40 -11.27 6.54 17.05
CA LYS A 40 -11.95 6.47 15.76
C LYS A 40 -11.29 7.43 14.80
N PHE A 41 -10.95 6.94 13.62
CA PHE A 41 -10.64 7.82 12.53
C PHE A 41 -11.93 8.54 12.10
N THR A 42 -12.03 9.78 12.51
CA THR A 42 -13.13 10.69 12.13
C THR A 42 -12.48 11.97 11.65
N LYS A 43 -12.83 12.41 10.45
CA LYS A 43 -12.44 13.75 10.00
C LYS A 43 -13.63 14.67 9.90
N PRO A 44 -13.32 15.93 9.84
CA PRO A 44 -12.66 16.85 10.76
C PRO A 44 -13.62 17.88 11.29
N ARG A 45 -13.11 18.62 12.25
CA ARG A 45 -13.74 19.81 12.79
C ARG A 45 -13.46 20.98 11.87
N TRP A 46 -14.59 21.59 11.33
CA TRP A 46 -14.70 22.98 10.89
C TRP A 46 -13.94 23.46 9.65
N PRO A 47 -14.58 24.26 8.77
CA PRO A 47 -15.95 24.74 8.76
C PRO A 47 -16.88 23.93 7.84
N PHE A 48 -18.19 24.00 8.04
CA PHE A 48 -19.27 23.23 7.43
C PHE A 48 -19.30 23.15 5.90
N VAL A 49 -18.51 23.92 5.17
CA VAL A 49 -18.50 24.00 3.70
C VAL A 49 -18.02 22.70 3.03
N ASN A 50 -17.26 21.87 3.73
CA ASN A 50 -16.64 20.64 3.16
C ASN A 50 -17.14 19.33 3.77
N MET A 51 -18.25 19.33 4.50
CA MET A 51 -18.71 18.14 5.23
C MET A 51 -18.98 16.94 4.30
N VAL A 52 -19.48 17.18 3.09
CA VAL A 52 -19.78 16.10 2.14
C VAL A 52 -18.50 15.48 1.57
N THR A 53 -17.49 16.29 1.24
CA THR A 53 -16.20 15.80 0.72
C THR A 53 -15.43 15.06 1.80
N GLN A 54 -15.48 15.53 3.03
CA GLN A 54 -14.79 14.95 4.19
C GLN A 54 -15.40 13.61 4.65
N LEU A 55 -16.72 13.42 4.46
CA LEU A 55 -17.36 12.12 4.70
C LEU A 55 -16.86 11.02 3.73
N ASN A 56 -16.24 11.42 2.63
CA ASN A 56 -15.71 10.49 1.63
C ASN A 56 -14.27 10.01 1.91
N TYR A 57 -13.52 10.72 2.77
CA TYR A 57 -12.14 10.33 3.12
C TYR A 57 -12.13 9.08 4.00
N ARG A 58 -11.22 8.14 3.70
CA ARG A 58 -11.02 6.89 4.47
C ARG A 58 -9.57 6.75 4.89
N ASP A 59 -9.36 6.23 6.08
CA ASP A 59 -8.04 5.72 6.44
C ASP A 59 -7.91 4.27 5.95
N HIS A 60 -7.27 4.14 4.80
CA HIS A 60 -7.06 2.84 4.17
C HIS A 60 -5.68 2.26 4.48
N ARG A 61 -4.87 2.94 5.31
CA ARG A 61 -3.56 2.44 5.76
C ARG A 61 -3.72 1.26 6.70
N LYS A 62 -2.84 0.29 6.57
CA LYS A 62 -2.74 -0.88 7.43
C LYS A 62 -1.36 -0.84 8.08
N ILE A 63 -1.31 -0.34 9.31
CA ILE A 63 -0.07 -0.11 10.03
C ILE A 63 -0.13 -0.81 11.38
N VAL A 64 0.90 -1.62 11.66
CA VAL A 64 1.16 -2.13 13.01
C VAL A 64 2.60 -1.78 13.37
N VAL A 65 2.80 -1.16 14.52
CA VAL A 65 4.15 -0.92 15.05
C VAL A 65 4.25 -1.52 16.45
N ILE A 66 5.32 -2.23 16.71
CA ILE A 66 5.61 -2.86 18.00
C ILE A 66 6.92 -2.28 18.53
N ASP A 67 6.86 -1.61 19.67
CA ASP A 67 7.97 -1.02 20.41
C ASP A 67 8.86 -0.07 19.58
N GLY A 68 8.33 0.50 18.49
CA GLY A 68 9.10 1.32 17.54
C GLY A 68 10.22 0.57 16.82
N LYS A 69 10.25 -0.77 16.90
CA LYS A 69 11.32 -1.63 16.36
C LYS A 69 10.86 -2.56 15.26
N ILE A 70 9.59 -2.97 15.27
CA ILE A 70 8.99 -3.86 14.30
C ILE A 70 7.77 -3.17 13.73
N GLY A 71 7.69 -3.12 12.41
CA GLY A 71 6.56 -2.57 11.68
C GLY A 71 5.95 -3.59 10.74
N TYR A 72 4.65 -3.46 10.49
CA TYR A 72 3.93 -4.20 9.46
C TYR A 72 3.11 -3.24 8.63
N THR A 73 3.10 -3.45 7.31
CA THR A 73 2.26 -2.71 6.36
C THR A 73 2.03 -3.52 5.08
N GLY A 74 1.02 -3.13 4.31
CA GLY A 74 0.60 -3.79 3.07
C GLY A 74 -0.91 -3.75 2.92
N GLY A 75 -1.49 -4.67 2.15
CA GLY A 75 -2.91 -4.67 1.82
C GLY A 75 -3.84 -5.31 2.87
N MET A 76 -3.33 -6.13 3.79
CA MET A 76 -4.16 -6.96 4.68
C MET A 76 -4.89 -6.16 5.76
N ASN A 77 -6.20 -6.32 5.85
CA ASN A 77 -7.00 -5.90 7.01
C ASN A 77 -7.09 -7.03 8.07
N ILE A 78 -7.55 -6.68 9.26
CA ILE A 78 -7.90 -7.64 10.31
C ILE A 78 -9.32 -8.16 10.04
N SER A 79 -9.44 -9.19 9.20
CA SER A 79 -10.70 -9.84 8.83
C SER A 79 -10.43 -11.28 8.41
N ASP A 80 -11.41 -12.17 8.65
CA ASP A 80 -11.35 -13.59 8.30
C ASP A 80 -11.14 -13.83 6.79
N ASP A 81 -11.60 -12.91 5.95
CA ASP A 81 -11.43 -13.00 4.51
C ASP A 81 -9.95 -13.11 4.10
N TYR A 82 -9.08 -12.37 4.76
CA TYR A 82 -7.64 -12.39 4.48
C TYR A 82 -6.96 -13.70 4.89
N PHE A 83 -7.54 -14.45 5.80
CA PHE A 83 -7.01 -15.75 6.20
C PHE A 83 -7.51 -16.91 5.31
N VAL A 84 -8.69 -16.79 4.69
CA VAL A 84 -9.32 -17.92 4.01
C VAL A 84 -9.53 -17.69 2.52
N ARG A 85 -10.02 -16.53 2.13
CA ARG A 85 -10.59 -16.28 0.78
C ARG A 85 -9.74 -15.37 -0.09
N TRP A 86 -8.96 -14.46 0.52
CA TRP A 86 -8.23 -13.42 -0.19
C TRP A 86 -6.75 -13.73 -0.28
N ARG A 87 -6.13 -13.30 -1.34
CA ARG A 87 -4.70 -13.35 -1.58
C ARG A 87 -4.16 -11.92 -1.50
N ASP A 88 -3.39 -11.63 -0.47
CA ASP A 88 -2.82 -10.29 -0.27
C ASP A 88 -1.31 -10.36 -0.04
N THR A 89 -0.66 -9.22 -0.08
CA THR A 89 0.75 -9.05 0.24
C THR A 89 0.88 -8.08 1.40
N HIS A 90 1.60 -8.52 2.43
CA HIS A 90 1.87 -7.73 3.63
C HIS A 90 3.31 -7.98 4.05
N MET A 91 4.01 -6.95 4.50
CA MET A 91 5.41 -7.09 4.88
C MET A 91 5.65 -6.75 6.34
N ARG A 92 6.67 -7.37 6.90
CA ARG A 92 7.27 -7.04 8.19
C ARG A 92 8.57 -6.30 7.95
N ILE A 93 8.74 -5.18 8.63
CA ILE A 93 9.92 -4.31 8.55
C ILE A 93 10.57 -4.24 9.93
N THR A 94 11.90 -4.20 9.98
CA THR A 94 12.68 -3.90 11.17
C THR A 94 13.73 -2.83 10.87
N GLY A 95 14.18 -2.10 11.87
CA GLY A 95 15.17 -1.02 11.74
C GLY A 95 14.52 0.35 11.48
N ASN A 96 15.30 1.29 10.94
CA ASN A 96 14.94 2.71 10.92
C ASN A 96 13.68 3.07 10.11
N ALA A 97 13.36 2.31 9.05
CA ALA A 97 12.13 2.57 8.27
C ALA A 97 10.84 2.36 9.09
N VAL A 98 10.91 1.65 10.23
CA VAL A 98 9.80 1.55 11.19
C VAL A 98 9.40 2.93 11.71
N ALA A 99 10.34 3.87 11.80
CA ALA A 99 10.06 5.24 12.21
C ALA A 99 9.04 5.92 11.28
N GLY A 100 9.09 5.67 9.98
CA GLY A 100 8.11 6.20 9.03
C GLY A 100 6.69 5.67 9.29
N LEU A 101 6.56 4.37 9.62
CA LEU A 101 5.28 3.78 10.00
C LEU A 101 4.78 4.34 11.34
N GLN A 102 5.69 4.45 12.32
CA GLN A 102 5.39 5.00 13.63
C GLN A 102 4.94 6.46 13.54
N TYR A 103 5.61 7.26 12.73
CA TYR A 103 5.23 8.65 12.48
C TYR A 103 3.83 8.75 11.85
N SER A 104 3.56 7.98 10.80
CA SER A 104 2.25 7.97 10.14
C SER A 104 1.13 7.56 11.11
N PHE A 105 1.36 6.53 11.94
CA PHE A 105 0.42 6.11 12.96
C PHE A 105 0.16 7.22 14.00
N LEU A 106 1.24 7.82 14.55
CA LEU A 106 1.12 8.85 15.60
C LEU A 106 0.44 10.12 15.08
N ASN A 107 0.72 10.52 13.84
CA ASN A 107 0.04 11.66 13.21
C ASN A 107 -1.48 11.45 13.18
N THR A 108 -1.92 10.27 12.77
CA THR A 108 -3.34 9.91 12.76
C THR A 108 -3.90 9.81 14.18
N TRP A 109 -3.13 9.24 15.12
CA TRP A 109 -3.52 9.10 16.52
C TRP A 109 -3.82 10.46 17.15
N ILE A 110 -2.92 11.44 16.99
CA ILE A 110 -3.08 12.81 17.50
C ILE A 110 -4.26 13.51 16.82
N THR A 111 -4.42 13.33 15.52
CA THR A 111 -5.55 13.91 14.77
C THR A 111 -6.89 13.33 15.22
N ALA A 112 -6.91 12.10 15.72
CA ALA A 112 -8.07 11.44 16.32
C ALA A 112 -8.27 11.78 17.82
N ASP A 113 -7.64 12.82 18.33
CA ASP A 113 -7.65 13.25 19.74
C ASP A 113 -6.99 12.25 20.71
N GLY A 114 -6.16 11.33 20.20
CA GLY A 114 -5.44 10.36 21.02
C GLY A 114 -4.30 11.01 21.82
N GLU A 115 -4.14 10.58 23.05
CA GLU A 115 -3.06 11.07 23.92
C GLU A 115 -1.72 10.40 23.63
N ILE A 116 -0.65 11.19 23.60
CA ILE A 116 0.72 10.73 23.48
C ILE A 116 1.56 11.15 24.67
N ASP A 117 2.62 10.39 24.94
CA ASP A 117 3.64 10.75 25.93
C ASP A 117 4.46 11.94 25.41
N ASN A 118 4.79 12.89 26.26
CA ASN A 118 5.63 14.03 25.92
C ASN A 118 7.08 13.61 25.58
N ASP A 119 7.51 12.46 26.03
CA ASP A 119 8.81 11.88 25.68
C ASP A 119 8.73 11.12 24.37
N PHE A 120 9.00 11.81 23.26
CA PHE A 120 9.00 11.26 21.91
C PHE A 120 10.04 10.18 21.68
N SER A 121 11.14 10.17 22.43
CA SER A 121 12.20 9.17 22.28
C SER A 121 11.69 7.73 22.47
N LYS A 122 10.65 7.57 23.29
CA LYS A 122 9.99 6.27 23.52
C LYS A 122 9.34 5.67 22.27
N TYR A 123 8.94 6.52 21.32
CA TYR A 123 8.30 6.09 20.08
C TYR A 123 9.30 5.77 18.96
N PHE A 124 10.51 6.32 19.06
CA PHE A 124 11.53 6.22 18.02
C PHE A 124 12.87 5.71 18.56
N PRO A 125 12.90 4.54 19.21
CA PRO A 125 14.10 4.02 19.86
C PRO A 125 15.26 3.73 18.90
N MET A 126 14.95 3.63 17.58
CA MET A 126 15.94 3.37 16.53
C MET A 126 16.53 4.66 15.94
N CYS A 127 16.00 5.81 16.30
CA CYS A 127 16.42 7.13 15.81
C CYS A 127 17.27 7.88 16.86
N ALA A 128 18.01 7.20 17.69
CA ALA A 128 18.80 7.78 18.80
C ALA A 128 19.84 8.83 18.36
N GLU A 129 20.10 8.99 17.08
CA GLU A 129 21.04 9.95 16.51
C GLU A 129 20.39 11.07 15.66
N MET A 130 19.05 11.21 15.71
CA MET A 130 18.44 12.37 15.05
C MET A 130 18.88 13.65 15.75
N PRO A 131 19.35 14.68 15.01
CA PRO A 131 19.67 15.97 15.61
C PRO A 131 18.46 16.48 16.37
N ALA A 132 18.69 17.04 17.56
CA ALA A 132 17.62 17.57 18.40
C ALA A 132 16.75 18.51 17.57
N LEU A 133 15.49 18.18 17.40
CA LEU A 133 14.52 19.09 16.78
C LEU A 133 14.50 20.37 17.60
N PRO A 134 14.43 21.56 16.97
CA PRO A 134 14.39 22.82 17.70
C PRO A 134 13.23 22.79 18.67
N ALA A 135 13.53 23.12 19.92
CA ALA A 135 12.54 23.18 21.00
C ALA A 135 11.48 24.24 20.65
N ASN A 136 10.36 23.83 20.12
CA ASN A 136 9.19 24.66 19.96
C ASN A 136 7.97 24.00 20.63
N ASP A 137 7.30 24.77 21.42
CA ASP A 137 6.48 24.48 22.57
C ASP A 137 5.15 23.72 22.36
N SER A 138 4.96 22.97 21.31
CA SER A 138 3.82 22.03 21.22
C SER A 138 4.06 20.90 20.24
N ALA A 139 3.66 19.69 20.61
CA ALA A 139 3.66 18.52 19.72
C ALA A 139 2.90 18.79 18.40
N LYS A 140 1.90 19.67 18.42
CA LYS A 140 1.18 20.14 17.22
C LYS A 140 2.04 20.99 16.28
N GLY A 141 2.97 21.76 16.84
CA GLY A 141 3.93 22.56 16.06
C GLY A 141 4.99 21.71 15.36
N LEU A 142 5.42 20.60 15.97
CA LEU A 142 6.40 19.67 15.41
C LEU A 142 5.84 18.88 14.22
N VAL A 143 4.58 18.47 14.30
CA VAL A 143 3.89 17.80 13.19
C VAL A 143 3.78 18.75 11.99
N ASN A 144 3.45 20.01 12.21
CA ASN A 144 3.36 21.02 11.15
C ASN A 144 4.73 21.42 10.57
N ALA A 145 5.80 21.41 11.37
CA ALA A 145 7.15 21.74 10.89
C ALA A 145 7.75 20.62 10.02
N ALA A 146 7.49 19.35 10.34
CA ALA A 146 7.95 18.23 9.53
C ALA A 146 7.20 18.10 8.19
N VAL A 147 5.99 18.69 8.09
CA VAL A 147 5.17 18.72 6.87
C VAL A 147 5.41 19.99 6.03
N ALA A 148 6.04 21.04 6.60
CA ALA A 148 6.12 22.38 6.00
C ALA A 148 7.29 22.61 5.05
N GLU A 149 8.27 21.72 4.95
CA GLU A 149 9.34 21.85 3.95
C GLU A 149 8.97 21.08 2.68
N PRO A 150 8.58 21.76 1.60
CA PRO A 150 8.48 21.11 0.32
C PRO A 150 9.88 20.65 -0.09
N VAL A 151 10.05 19.36 -0.35
CA VAL A 151 11.21 18.89 -1.09
C VAL A 151 11.20 19.62 -2.43
N ASN A 152 11.98 20.67 -2.54
CA ASN A 152 12.16 21.39 -3.78
C ASN A 152 12.63 20.37 -4.83
N ALA A 153 12.01 20.37 -6.00
CA ALA A 153 12.39 19.55 -7.15
C ALA A 153 13.84 19.80 -7.68
N ALA A 154 14.60 20.64 -6.99
CA ALA A 154 16.02 20.89 -7.16
C ALA A 154 16.85 20.30 -6.00
N ALA A 155 16.42 19.19 -5.40
CA ALA A 155 17.25 18.46 -4.44
C ALA A 155 18.51 18.00 -5.16
N THR A 156 19.61 18.68 -4.87
CA THR A 156 20.95 18.33 -5.35
C THR A 156 21.29 16.90 -4.87
N SER A 157 22.18 16.23 -5.58
CA SER A 157 22.64 14.86 -5.29
C SER A 157 23.11 14.63 -3.84
N GLU A 158 23.29 15.67 -3.05
CA GLU A 158 23.66 15.63 -1.63
C GLU A 158 22.46 15.43 -0.69
N SER A 159 21.29 15.99 -0.95
CA SER A 159 20.09 15.75 -0.15
C SER A 159 19.56 14.32 -0.32
N LEU A 160 19.75 13.70 -1.47
CA LEU A 160 19.50 12.28 -1.70
C LEU A 160 20.47 11.37 -0.92
N LYS A 161 21.69 11.84 -0.62
CA LYS A 161 22.67 11.09 0.18
C LYS A 161 22.30 10.99 1.66
N VAL A 162 21.62 11.98 2.21
CA VAL A 162 21.17 11.96 3.63
C VAL A 162 19.97 11.01 3.81
N ALA A 163 19.04 10.98 2.87
CA ALA A 163 17.92 10.03 2.88
C ALA A 163 18.37 8.58 2.57
N ALA A 164 19.55 8.39 1.96
CA ALA A 164 20.09 7.09 1.58
C ALA A 164 20.82 6.35 2.72
N ALA A 165 20.96 6.94 3.91
CA ALA A 165 21.71 6.35 5.02
C ALA A 165 20.94 5.31 5.83
N ASP A 166 19.61 5.28 5.75
CA ASP A 166 18.79 4.38 6.56
C ASP A 166 18.52 3.04 5.89
N ARG A 167 19.33 2.07 6.24
CA ARG A 167 19.33 0.69 5.71
C ARG A 167 18.55 -0.23 6.62
N VAL A 168 17.52 -0.93 6.11
CA VAL A 168 16.60 -1.73 6.92
C VAL A 168 16.49 -3.17 6.43
N ASN A 169 16.30 -4.09 7.36
CA ASN A 169 15.99 -5.48 7.07
C ASN A 169 14.49 -5.67 6.82
N VAL A 170 14.13 -6.13 5.64
CA VAL A 170 12.78 -6.65 5.38
C VAL A 170 12.75 -8.11 5.78
N SER A 171 11.83 -8.49 6.65
CA SER A 171 11.57 -9.89 6.95
C SER A 171 10.08 -10.19 6.79
N VAL A 172 9.81 -11.27 6.10
CA VAL A 172 8.48 -11.87 5.98
C VAL A 172 8.38 -12.98 7.04
N PRO A 173 7.21 -13.27 7.66
CA PRO A 173 7.11 -14.23 8.79
C PRO A 173 7.78 -15.58 8.52
N ASP A 174 8.28 -16.21 9.58
CA ASP A 174 9.10 -17.41 9.60
C ASP A 174 8.63 -18.54 8.68
N TYR A 175 9.21 -18.66 7.51
CA TYR A 175 9.40 -19.92 6.78
C TYR A 175 10.53 -19.76 5.77
N ASP A 176 11.46 -20.69 5.81
CA ASP A 176 12.64 -20.88 4.97
C ASP A 176 13.44 -19.63 4.54
N GLU A 177 14.60 -19.49 5.16
CA GLU A 177 15.59 -18.52 4.73
C GLU A 177 16.10 -18.87 3.34
N VAL A 178 15.67 -18.12 2.32
CA VAL A 178 16.03 -18.38 0.93
C VAL A 178 17.05 -17.35 0.44
N GLU A 179 18.16 -17.80 -0.09
CA GLU A 179 19.07 -16.97 -0.85
C GLU A 179 18.49 -16.70 -2.25
N GLY A 180 18.79 -15.54 -2.84
CA GLY A 180 18.16 -15.03 -4.06
C GLY A 180 18.02 -16.01 -5.24
N ASN A 181 18.87 -17.04 -5.33
CA ASN A 181 18.81 -18.06 -6.37
C ASN A 181 17.87 -19.24 -6.03
N GLY A 182 17.52 -19.45 -4.77
CA GLY A 182 16.59 -20.50 -4.32
C GLY A 182 15.11 -20.12 -4.33
N ILE A 183 14.80 -18.85 -4.53
CA ILE A 183 13.42 -18.31 -4.43
C ILE A 183 12.49 -18.94 -5.49
N ALA A 184 12.95 -19.02 -6.74
CA ALA A 184 12.16 -19.61 -7.82
C ALA A 184 11.87 -21.09 -7.56
N GLU A 185 12.84 -21.83 -7.01
CA GLU A 185 12.69 -23.24 -6.66
C GLU A 185 11.77 -23.45 -5.45
N ALA A 186 11.87 -22.60 -4.43
CA ALA A 186 10.96 -22.62 -3.27
C ALA A 186 9.52 -22.33 -3.71
N LEU A 187 9.31 -21.33 -4.56
CA LEU A 187 7.99 -20.99 -5.11
C LEU A 187 7.44 -22.07 -6.02
N ALA A 188 8.27 -22.72 -6.83
CA ALA A 188 7.84 -23.83 -7.68
C ALA A 188 7.29 -25.00 -6.87
N LYS A 189 7.83 -25.24 -5.68
CA LYS A 189 7.39 -26.29 -4.73
C LYS A 189 6.17 -25.89 -3.90
N THR A 190 5.83 -24.61 -3.83
CA THR A 190 4.71 -24.11 -3.03
C THR A 190 3.39 -24.29 -3.79
N PRO A 191 2.39 -24.99 -3.25
CA PRO A 191 1.09 -25.12 -3.91
C PRO A 191 0.44 -23.75 -4.11
N ILE A 192 -0.12 -23.52 -5.31
CA ILE A 192 -0.77 -22.24 -5.65
C ILE A 192 -1.94 -21.88 -4.73
N GLN A 193 -2.50 -22.90 -4.06
CA GLN A 193 -3.60 -22.78 -3.10
C GLN A 193 -3.12 -22.50 -1.68
N SER A 194 -1.80 -22.61 -1.41
CA SER A 194 -1.30 -22.29 -0.08
C SER A 194 -1.42 -20.79 0.18
N LEU A 195 -1.89 -20.45 1.38
CA LEU A 195 -2.04 -19.05 1.82
C LEU A 195 -0.69 -18.39 2.05
N ASP A 196 0.35 -19.20 2.24
CA ASP A 196 1.57 -18.78 2.90
C ASP A 196 2.76 -18.90 1.94
N MET A 197 2.92 -17.86 1.12
CA MET A 197 4.16 -17.61 0.41
C MET A 197 4.95 -16.58 1.23
N SER A 198 5.54 -17.03 2.33
CA SER A 198 6.33 -16.18 3.23
C SER A 198 7.82 -16.35 2.94
N PHE A 199 8.55 -15.25 2.86
CA PHE A 199 9.99 -15.24 2.63
C PHE A 199 10.67 -14.35 3.63
N LYS A 200 11.71 -14.87 4.28
CA LYS A 200 12.63 -14.08 5.09
C LYS A 200 13.86 -13.77 4.26
N LEU A 201 14.07 -12.49 3.96
CA LEU A 201 15.24 -12.07 3.21
C LEU A 201 16.44 -11.98 4.15
N LYS A 202 17.40 -12.89 3.98
CA LYS A 202 18.67 -12.88 4.71
C LYS A 202 19.55 -11.68 4.35
N GLY A 203 20.30 -11.19 5.33
CA GLY A 203 21.51 -10.41 5.14
C GLY A 203 21.32 -8.92 5.23
N ARG A 204 21.90 -8.18 4.37
CA ARG A 204 22.24 -6.75 4.46
C ARG A 204 21.05 -5.82 4.66
N ASN A 205 21.32 -4.68 5.27
CA ASN A 205 20.38 -3.55 5.32
C ASN A 205 19.90 -3.17 3.93
N ARG A 206 18.60 -2.91 3.79
CA ARG A 206 17.93 -2.52 2.54
C ARG A 206 17.39 -1.11 2.65
N LEU A 207 17.43 -0.37 1.56
CA LEU A 207 16.80 0.93 1.51
C LEU A 207 15.29 0.75 1.32
N ILE A 208 14.52 1.27 2.28
CA ILE A 208 13.05 1.31 2.20
C ILE A 208 12.62 2.75 2.46
N GLN A 209 11.82 3.26 1.56
CA GLN A 209 11.16 4.55 1.68
C GLN A 209 9.69 4.34 2.03
N ILE A 210 9.26 4.83 3.18
CA ILE A 210 7.85 4.86 3.56
C ILE A 210 7.23 6.14 3.03
N VAL A 211 6.19 5.99 2.22
CA VAL A 211 5.50 7.09 1.54
C VAL A 211 4.04 7.10 1.99
N PRO A 212 3.68 7.89 2.99
CA PRO A 212 2.30 8.16 3.30
C PRO A 212 1.71 9.15 2.28
N ASP A 213 0.43 9.01 2.01
CA ASP A 213 -0.35 9.98 1.26
C ASP A 213 -1.64 10.32 1.99
N GLU A 214 -2.06 11.56 1.89
CA GLU A 214 -3.22 12.12 2.57
C GLU A 214 -3.95 13.06 1.60
N PRO A 215 -5.29 13.14 1.68
CA PRO A 215 -6.05 14.00 0.76
C PRO A 215 -5.65 15.48 0.79
N GLU A 216 -5.10 15.94 1.91
CA GLU A 216 -4.61 17.30 2.08
C GLU A 216 -3.16 17.50 1.62
N SER A 217 -2.48 16.42 1.22
CA SER A 217 -1.12 16.52 0.69
C SER A 217 -1.11 17.41 -0.56
N ARG A 218 -0.18 18.33 -0.62
CA ARG A 218 0.00 19.20 -1.80
C ARG A 218 0.24 18.39 -3.08
N TRP A 219 0.90 17.26 -2.93
CA TRP A 219 1.27 16.37 -4.02
C TRP A 219 0.79 14.94 -3.71
N PRO A 220 0.18 14.25 -4.67
CA PRO A 220 -0.18 12.84 -4.51
C PRO A 220 1.08 11.98 -4.64
N ASN A 221 1.83 11.84 -3.54
CA ASN A 221 3.18 11.29 -3.52
C ASN A 221 3.23 9.83 -4.02
N ILE A 222 2.24 9.01 -3.63
CA ILE A 222 2.15 7.60 -4.07
C ILE A 222 1.92 7.54 -5.57
N ASN A 223 0.96 8.32 -6.10
CA ASN A 223 0.71 8.37 -7.54
C ASN A 223 1.93 8.86 -8.32
N MET A 224 2.55 9.96 -7.87
CA MET A 224 3.75 10.50 -8.51
C MET A 224 4.91 9.50 -8.49
N GLY A 225 5.12 8.81 -7.38
CA GLY A 225 6.14 7.78 -7.25
C GLY A 225 5.88 6.57 -8.16
N ALA A 226 4.64 6.13 -8.28
CA ALA A 226 4.25 5.05 -9.17
C ALA A 226 4.39 5.44 -10.65
N VAL A 227 3.95 6.65 -11.03
CA VAL A 227 4.15 7.20 -12.39
C VAL A 227 5.64 7.27 -12.72
N TRP A 228 6.46 7.78 -11.77
CA TRP A 228 7.90 7.84 -11.94
C TRP A 228 8.51 6.44 -12.15
N ALA A 229 8.09 5.43 -11.38
CA ALA A 229 8.56 4.06 -11.51
C ALA A 229 8.23 3.48 -12.90
N VAL A 230 7.01 3.70 -13.40
CA VAL A 230 6.58 3.27 -14.73
C VAL A 230 7.41 3.94 -15.83
N GLN A 231 7.60 5.26 -15.76
CA GLN A 231 8.36 6.03 -16.76
C GLN A 231 9.85 5.67 -16.78
N ASN A 232 10.39 5.20 -15.67
CA ASN A 232 11.82 4.83 -15.57
C ASN A 232 12.07 3.34 -15.77
N ALA A 233 11.05 2.50 -15.88
CA ALA A 233 11.19 1.08 -16.21
C ALA A 233 11.85 0.92 -17.59
N LYS A 234 12.81 0.00 -17.67
CA LYS A 234 13.60 -0.26 -18.89
C LYS A 234 13.35 -1.64 -19.49
N LYS A 235 13.05 -2.62 -18.66
CA LYS A 235 12.84 -4.01 -19.07
C LYS A 235 11.40 -4.42 -18.83
N TYR A 236 10.90 -4.24 -17.61
CA TYR A 236 9.56 -4.65 -17.25
C TYR A 236 9.03 -3.89 -16.04
N ILE A 237 7.70 -3.83 -15.93
CA ILE A 237 6.98 -3.50 -14.71
C ILE A 237 5.75 -4.40 -14.58
N TYR A 238 5.63 -5.10 -13.44
CA TYR A 238 4.52 -6.01 -13.14
C TYR A 238 3.74 -5.49 -11.94
N ILE A 239 2.44 -5.36 -12.11
CA ILE A 239 1.54 -4.68 -11.18
C ILE A 239 0.45 -5.66 -10.75
N GLN A 240 0.18 -5.75 -9.44
CA GLN A 240 -1.00 -6.42 -8.88
C GLN A 240 -1.87 -5.40 -8.17
N THR A 241 -3.14 -5.35 -8.52
CA THR A 241 -4.13 -4.48 -7.86
C THR A 241 -5.53 -5.08 -7.95
N PRO A 242 -6.35 -5.03 -6.88
CA PRO A 242 -7.74 -5.46 -6.98
C PRO A 242 -8.57 -4.51 -7.83
N TYR A 243 -8.23 -3.21 -7.82
CA TYR A 243 -8.94 -2.16 -8.54
C TYR A 243 -7.97 -1.46 -9.49
N PHE A 244 -8.28 -1.58 -10.77
CA PHE A 244 -7.51 -0.99 -11.87
C PHE A 244 -8.38 0.06 -12.59
N VAL A 245 -8.43 1.23 -11.98
CA VAL A 245 -9.16 2.42 -12.47
C VAL A 245 -8.18 3.61 -12.46
N PRO A 246 -7.07 3.50 -13.21
CA PRO A 246 -5.96 4.44 -13.10
C PRO A 246 -6.37 5.84 -13.51
N PRO A 247 -5.90 6.88 -12.79
CA PRO A 247 -5.97 8.25 -13.28
C PRO A 247 -5.25 8.40 -14.62
N GLU A 248 -5.65 9.38 -15.40
CA GLU A 248 -5.12 9.60 -16.76
C GLU A 248 -3.58 9.66 -16.83
N PRO A 249 -2.85 10.37 -15.95
CA PRO A 249 -1.38 10.39 -16.01
C PRO A 249 -0.75 8.99 -15.82
N MET A 250 -1.34 8.16 -14.96
CA MET A 250 -0.87 6.79 -14.73
C MET A 250 -1.15 5.91 -15.95
N LEU A 251 -2.33 6.00 -16.53
CA LEU A 251 -2.69 5.24 -17.72
C LEU A 251 -1.75 5.57 -18.89
N GLN A 252 -1.53 6.87 -19.14
CA GLN A 252 -0.61 7.33 -20.19
C GLN A 252 0.83 6.89 -19.96
N ALA A 253 1.29 6.88 -18.69
CA ALA A 253 2.63 6.37 -18.37
C ALA A 253 2.76 4.87 -18.69
N LEU A 254 1.76 4.05 -18.31
CA LEU A 254 1.73 2.61 -18.61
C LEU A 254 1.71 2.34 -20.12
N GLN A 255 0.88 3.06 -20.87
CA GLN A 255 0.80 2.96 -22.34
C GLN A 255 2.12 3.36 -22.99
N SER A 256 2.70 4.48 -22.57
CA SER A 256 3.99 4.95 -23.11
C SER A 256 5.11 3.96 -22.84
N ALA A 257 5.18 3.37 -21.64
CA ALA A 257 6.16 2.35 -21.31
C ALA A 257 6.01 1.11 -22.21
N ALA A 258 4.78 0.60 -22.37
CA ALA A 258 4.50 -0.56 -23.21
C ALA A 258 4.83 -0.30 -24.69
N LEU A 259 4.41 0.84 -25.24
CA LEU A 259 4.72 1.26 -26.62
C LEU A 259 6.22 1.46 -26.84
N SER A 260 6.98 1.76 -25.79
CA SER A 260 8.44 1.87 -25.84
C SER A 260 9.16 0.52 -25.68
N GLY A 261 8.43 -0.60 -25.62
CA GLY A 261 8.98 -1.95 -25.54
C GLY A 261 9.23 -2.50 -24.14
N VAL A 262 8.76 -1.81 -23.08
CA VAL A 262 8.78 -2.35 -21.72
C VAL A 262 7.71 -3.42 -21.57
N ASP A 263 8.02 -4.57 -20.97
CA ASP A 263 7.04 -5.62 -20.65
C ASP A 263 6.16 -5.16 -19.48
N VAL A 264 5.03 -4.53 -19.78
CA VAL A 264 4.06 -4.04 -18.80
C VAL A 264 2.99 -5.10 -18.57
N ARG A 265 2.87 -5.60 -17.32
CA ARG A 265 1.85 -6.59 -16.95
C ARG A 265 1.01 -6.08 -15.80
N VAL A 266 -0.31 -6.22 -15.94
CA VAL A 266 -1.28 -5.86 -14.91
C VAL A 266 -2.09 -7.08 -14.54
N MET A 267 -2.14 -7.42 -13.26
CA MET A 267 -2.95 -8.51 -12.73
C MET A 267 -4.07 -7.97 -11.86
N VAL A 268 -5.30 -8.38 -12.19
CA VAL A 268 -6.53 -8.02 -11.47
C VAL A 268 -7.31 -9.28 -11.11
N PRO A 269 -8.27 -9.23 -10.17
CA PRO A 269 -9.13 -10.35 -9.91
C PRO A 269 -10.11 -10.57 -11.08
N LYS A 270 -10.33 -11.83 -11.47
CA LYS A 270 -11.34 -12.20 -12.46
C LYS A 270 -12.76 -11.87 -11.97
N LYS A 271 -13.00 -12.06 -10.69
CA LYS A 271 -14.25 -11.71 -10.00
C LYS A 271 -13.94 -10.70 -8.90
N ALA A 272 -14.44 -9.49 -9.03
CA ALA A 272 -14.31 -8.46 -8.01
C ALA A 272 -15.22 -8.77 -6.81
N ASP A 273 -14.86 -8.24 -5.65
CA ASP A 273 -15.63 -8.28 -4.41
C ASP A 273 -16.88 -7.38 -4.50
N LEU A 274 -16.75 -6.22 -5.14
CA LEU A 274 -17.84 -5.30 -5.44
C LEU A 274 -18.32 -5.50 -6.88
N SER A 275 -19.63 -5.65 -7.06
CA SER A 275 -20.22 -6.02 -8.35
C SER A 275 -19.92 -5.03 -9.50
N PHE A 276 -19.73 -3.75 -9.18
CA PHE A 276 -19.41 -2.71 -10.17
C PHE A 276 -17.92 -2.60 -10.49
N MET A 277 -17.03 -3.06 -9.60
CA MET A 277 -15.58 -2.94 -9.79
C MET A 277 -15.05 -3.84 -10.92
N GLY A 278 -15.65 -5.01 -11.12
CA GLY A 278 -15.29 -5.87 -12.25
C GLY A 278 -15.47 -5.16 -13.60
N PRO A 279 -16.66 -4.65 -13.93
CA PRO A 279 -16.87 -3.83 -15.10
C PRO A 279 -16.02 -2.55 -15.15
N ALA A 280 -15.74 -1.90 -14.01
CA ALA A 280 -14.87 -0.72 -13.94
C ALA A 280 -13.43 -1.06 -14.35
N ASN A 281 -12.79 -2.07 -13.76
CA ASN A 281 -11.47 -2.55 -14.17
C ASN A 281 -11.42 -2.81 -15.68
N ARG A 282 -12.40 -3.57 -16.17
CA ARG A 282 -12.47 -3.97 -17.57
C ARG A 282 -12.71 -2.82 -18.55
N SER A 283 -13.19 -1.66 -18.08
CA SER A 283 -13.40 -0.50 -18.94
C SER A 283 -12.10 0.09 -19.50
N TYR A 284 -10.95 -0.20 -18.87
CA TYR A 284 -9.62 0.25 -19.28
C TYR A 284 -8.88 -0.76 -20.16
N PHE A 285 -9.36 -2.01 -20.27
CA PHE A 285 -8.60 -3.08 -20.92
C PHE A 285 -8.37 -2.84 -22.42
N THR A 286 -9.34 -2.26 -23.15
CA THR A 286 -9.20 -2.06 -24.59
C THR A 286 -7.97 -1.22 -24.90
N GLU A 287 -7.86 -0.05 -24.31
CA GLU A 287 -6.77 0.88 -24.56
C GLU A 287 -5.43 0.40 -23.99
N CYS A 288 -5.46 -0.43 -22.93
CA CYS A 288 -4.26 -1.07 -22.41
C CYS A 288 -3.75 -2.16 -23.39
N LEU A 289 -4.62 -3.03 -23.86
CA LEU A 289 -4.27 -4.11 -24.80
C LEU A 289 -3.81 -3.55 -26.15
N GLU A 290 -4.45 -2.49 -26.65
CA GLU A 290 -4.04 -1.79 -27.88
C GLU A 290 -2.64 -1.17 -27.75
N ALA A 291 -2.24 -0.74 -26.56
CA ALA A 291 -0.89 -0.25 -26.28
C ALA A 291 0.15 -1.37 -26.02
N GLY A 292 -0.27 -2.64 -25.99
CA GLY A 292 0.61 -3.78 -25.75
C GLY A 292 0.79 -4.13 -24.26
N ILE A 293 0.00 -3.56 -23.36
CA ILE A 293 -0.03 -3.95 -21.95
C ILE A 293 -0.69 -5.32 -21.83
N ARG A 294 -0.03 -6.25 -21.14
CA ARG A 294 -0.54 -7.59 -20.90
C ARG A 294 -1.39 -7.63 -19.63
N ILE A 295 -2.63 -8.08 -19.76
CA ILE A 295 -3.60 -8.12 -18.65
C ILE A 295 -3.88 -9.56 -18.25
N TYR A 296 -3.83 -9.81 -16.94
CA TYR A 296 -4.06 -11.11 -16.34
C TYR A 296 -5.25 -11.04 -15.37
N GLU A 297 -6.29 -11.84 -15.63
CA GLU A 297 -7.41 -12.02 -14.71
C GLU A 297 -7.17 -13.25 -13.82
N ARG A 298 -6.84 -13.04 -12.56
CA ARG A 298 -6.58 -14.11 -11.62
C ARG A 298 -7.87 -14.77 -11.14
N SER A 299 -7.92 -16.09 -11.22
CA SER A 299 -9.02 -16.94 -10.74
C SER A 299 -8.73 -17.50 -9.34
N GLY A 300 -9.74 -18.10 -8.72
CA GLY A 300 -9.64 -18.69 -7.38
C GLY A 300 -9.77 -17.63 -6.29
N ARG A 301 -8.79 -17.55 -5.37
CA ARG A 301 -8.82 -16.55 -4.30
C ARG A 301 -8.79 -15.15 -4.86
N PHE A 302 -9.59 -14.26 -4.27
CA PHE A 302 -9.62 -12.85 -4.65
C PHE A 302 -8.25 -12.21 -4.41
N ILE A 303 -7.61 -11.71 -5.46
CA ILE A 303 -6.35 -11.00 -5.32
C ILE A 303 -6.62 -9.58 -4.82
N HIS A 304 -6.09 -9.27 -3.64
CA HIS A 304 -6.22 -7.98 -3.01
C HIS A 304 -4.86 -7.28 -2.81
N SER A 305 -3.77 -7.88 -3.32
CA SER A 305 -2.43 -7.29 -3.27
C SER A 305 -2.38 -5.96 -4.02
N LYS A 306 -1.65 -5.01 -3.46
CA LYS A 306 -1.29 -3.74 -4.09
C LYS A 306 0.22 -3.67 -4.10
N THR A 307 0.79 -4.15 -5.22
CA THR A 307 2.24 -4.23 -5.39
C THR A 307 2.63 -3.94 -6.81
N PHE A 308 3.83 -3.42 -6.98
CA PHE A 308 4.51 -3.56 -8.26
C PHE A 308 5.97 -3.94 -8.08
N VAL A 309 6.58 -4.44 -9.15
CA VAL A 309 8.01 -4.70 -9.25
C VAL A 309 8.54 -4.28 -10.61
N SER A 310 9.68 -3.61 -10.63
CA SER A 310 10.33 -3.12 -11.85
C SER A 310 11.81 -3.49 -11.88
N ASP A 311 12.27 -3.99 -13.05
CA ASP A 311 13.68 -4.13 -13.47
C ASP A 311 14.59 -4.88 -12.49
N ASP A 312 14.06 -5.85 -11.73
CA ASP A 312 14.78 -6.60 -10.68
C ASP A 312 15.44 -5.72 -9.60
N TYR A 313 14.97 -4.49 -9.41
CA TYR A 313 15.57 -3.55 -8.45
C TYR A 313 14.57 -2.86 -7.54
N LEU A 314 13.44 -2.41 -8.07
CA LEU A 314 12.43 -1.66 -7.34
C LEU A 314 11.21 -2.53 -7.08
N SER A 315 10.76 -2.55 -5.84
CA SER A 315 9.44 -3.10 -5.45
C SER A 315 8.65 -2.06 -4.70
N GLU A 316 7.34 -2.13 -4.84
CA GLU A 316 6.39 -1.41 -4.00
C GLU A 316 5.42 -2.41 -3.36
N ILE A 317 5.13 -2.20 -2.10
CA ILE A 317 4.12 -2.94 -1.33
C ILE A 317 3.37 -1.93 -0.46
N GLY A 318 2.05 -1.85 -0.61
CA GLY A 318 1.31 -0.84 0.13
C GLY A 318 -0.18 -1.10 0.27
N SER A 319 -0.88 -0.05 0.65
CA SER A 319 -2.32 -0.06 0.83
C SER A 319 -3.08 0.53 -0.36
N ALA A 320 -2.43 1.34 -1.20
CA ALA A 320 -3.06 2.07 -2.29
C ALA A 320 -3.39 1.16 -3.48
N ASN A 321 -4.66 1.14 -3.89
CA ASN A 321 -5.08 0.56 -5.16
C ASN A 321 -4.61 1.45 -6.32
N MET A 322 -4.63 0.90 -7.53
CA MET A 322 -4.38 1.70 -8.73
C MET A 322 -5.69 2.34 -9.21
N ASP A 323 -6.25 3.22 -8.39
CA ASP A 323 -7.48 3.93 -8.69
C ASP A 323 -7.42 5.40 -8.25
N PHE A 324 -8.39 6.18 -8.74
CA PHE A 324 -8.47 7.61 -8.45
C PHE A 324 -8.66 7.88 -6.96
N ARG A 325 -9.41 7.03 -6.28
CA ARG A 325 -9.75 7.20 -4.87
C ARG A 325 -8.52 7.03 -3.99
N SER A 326 -7.75 5.96 -4.17
CA SER A 326 -6.51 5.71 -3.43
C SER A 326 -5.45 6.78 -3.68
N PHE A 327 -5.40 7.33 -4.90
CA PHE A 327 -4.37 8.31 -5.24
C PHE A 327 -4.72 9.77 -4.90
N ASN A 328 -6.00 10.09 -4.56
CA ASN A 328 -6.40 11.48 -4.36
C ASN A 328 -7.34 11.73 -3.17
N ILE A 329 -7.95 10.69 -2.60
CA ILE A 329 -9.05 10.85 -1.63
C ILE A 329 -8.75 10.15 -0.30
N ASP A 330 -8.16 8.96 -0.34
CA ASP A 330 -7.95 8.14 0.85
C ASP A 330 -6.59 8.42 1.49
N TYR A 331 -6.49 8.12 2.79
CA TYR A 331 -5.22 8.04 3.50
C TYR A 331 -4.59 6.71 3.18
N GLU A 332 -3.46 6.72 2.49
CA GLU A 332 -2.76 5.55 2.03
C GLU A 332 -1.31 5.54 2.52
N LEU A 333 -0.67 4.39 2.47
CA LEU A 333 0.74 4.25 2.77
C LEU A 333 1.36 3.14 1.94
N ASN A 334 2.39 3.50 1.17
CA ASN A 334 3.17 2.55 0.39
C ASN A 334 4.63 2.56 0.82
N ALA A 335 5.29 1.43 0.67
CA ALA A 335 6.72 1.29 0.89
C ALA A 335 7.41 0.93 -0.41
N TYR A 336 8.38 1.75 -0.79
CA TYR A 336 9.27 1.51 -1.92
C TYR A 336 10.54 0.85 -1.41
N ILE A 337 10.88 -0.29 -1.98
CA ILE A 337 11.99 -1.15 -1.56
C ILE A 337 13.01 -1.19 -2.70
N TYR A 338 14.16 -0.61 -2.48
CA TYR A 338 15.27 -0.54 -3.44
C TYR A 338 16.26 -1.67 -3.15
N ASP A 339 15.94 -2.88 -3.57
CA ASP A 339 16.76 -4.09 -3.30
C ASP A 339 16.50 -5.19 -4.33
N ILE A 340 17.57 -5.70 -4.91
CA ILE A 340 17.50 -6.74 -5.97
C ILE A 340 16.82 -8.02 -5.47
N THR A 341 17.12 -8.43 -4.25
CA THR A 341 16.55 -9.69 -3.70
C THR A 341 15.06 -9.53 -3.44
N ALA A 342 14.64 -8.41 -2.85
CA ALA A 342 13.23 -8.11 -2.62
C ALA A 342 12.46 -8.02 -3.96
N ALA A 343 13.05 -7.38 -4.98
CA ALA A 343 12.45 -7.28 -6.30
C ALA A 343 12.30 -8.66 -6.95
N LYS A 344 13.31 -9.52 -6.88
CA LYS A 344 13.23 -10.89 -7.39
C LYS A 344 12.17 -11.73 -6.66
N VAL A 345 12.01 -11.56 -5.34
CA VAL A 345 10.93 -12.22 -4.58
C VAL A 345 9.57 -11.72 -5.05
N ASN A 346 9.36 -10.42 -5.15
CA ASN A 346 8.08 -9.86 -5.57
C ASN A 346 7.73 -10.27 -7.01
N LYS A 347 8.71 -10.26 -7.91
CA LYS A 347 8.57 -10.80 -9.28
C LYS A 347 8.16 -12.27 -9.28
N ALA A 348 8.84 -13.10 -8.49
CA ALA A 348 8.56 -14.52 -8.41
C ALA A 348 7.16 -14.80 -7.85
N ILE A 349 6.70 -14.01 -6.87
CA ILE A 349 5.32 -14.05 -6.36
C ILE A 349 4.33 -13.69 -7.48
N PHE A 350 4.58 -12.63 -8.25
CA PHE A 350 3.76 -12.27 -9.40
C PHE A 350 3.67 -13.39 -10.43
N MET A 351 4.81 -13.98 -10.79
CA MET A 351 4.87 -15.10 -11.74
C MET A 351 4.12 -16.32 -11.24
N LYS A 352 4.18 -16.59 -9.93
CA LYS A 352 3.40 -17.67 -9.31
C LYS A 352 1.90 -17.41 -9.36
N ASP A 353 1.46 -16.20 -9.08
CA ASP A 353 0.05 -15.82 -9.20
C ASP A 353 -0.45 -15.88 -10.66
N MET A 354 0.43 -15.68 -11.66
CA MET A 354 0.09 -15.86 -13.08
C MET A 354 -0.34 -17.30 -13.42
N GLU A 355 0.18 -18.33 -12.73
CA GLU A 355 -0.22 -19.73 -12.97
C GLU A 355 -1.73 -19.96 -12.72
N ALA A 356 -2.35 -19.13 -11.86
CA ALA A 356 -3.80 -19.15 -11.58
C ALA A 356 -4.56 -18.08 -12.38
N SER A 357 -3.93 -17.45 -13.34
CA SER A 357 -4.48 -16.32 -14.10
C SER A 357 -4.73 -16.70 -15.54
N HIS A 358 -5.70 -16.03 -16.15
CA HIS A 358 -5.97 -16.06 -17.58
C HIS A 358 -5.45 -14.76 -18.20
N GLU A 359 -4.62 -14.85 -19.22
CA GLU A 359 -4.20 -13.70 -20.00
C GLU A 359 -5.33 -13.27 -20.94
N VAL A 360 -5.70 -12.01 -20.87
CA VAL A 360 -6.74 -11.42 -21.73
C VAL A 360 -6.09 -11.02 -23.04
N THR A 361 -6.48 -11.67 -24.15
CA THR A 361 -5.99 -11.29 -25.48
C THR A 361 -6.82 -10.17 -26.11
N LEU A 362 -6.24 -9.39 -27.00
CA LEU A 362 -6.97 -8.34 -27.71
C LEU A 362 -8.05 -8.95 -28.61
N GLU A 363 -7.81 -10.13 -29.19
CA GLU A 363 -8.75 -10.85 -30.05
C GLU A 363 -10.01 -11.24 -29.27
N ASP A 364 -9.86 -11.99 -28.16
CA ASP A 364 -10.98 -12.38 -27.29
C ASP A 364 -11.70 -11.15 -26.75
N TRP A 365 -10.93 -10.11 -26.42
CA TRP A 365 -11.46 -8.89 -25.86
C TRP A 365 -12.32 -8.11 -26.86
N THR A 366 -11.94 -8.03 -28.11
CA THR A 366 -12.71 -7.35 -29.16
C THR A 366 -13.93 -8.14 -29.62
N ALA A 367 -13.94 -9.46 -29.49
CA ALA A 367 -15.07 -10.33 -29.83
C ALA A 367 -16.24 -10.26 -28.85
N ARG A 368 -16.10 -9.55 -27.72
CA ARG A 368 -17.17 -9.44 -26.69
C ARG A 368 -18.47 -8.83 -27.21
N PRO A 369 -19.63 -9.22 -26.62
CA PRO A 369 -20.92 -8.65 -26.96
C PRO A 369 -20.97 -7.13 -26.77
N TRP A 370 -21.70 -6.44 -27.64
CA TRP A 370 -21.82 -4.97 -27.62
C TRP A 370 -22.35 -4.40 -26.29
N TYR A 371 -23.27 -5.10 -25.62
CA TYR A 371 -23.85 -4.65 -24.36
C TYR A 371 -22.81 -4.60 -23.22
N GLN A 372 -21.83 -5.51 -23.21
CA GLN A 372 -20.73 -5.46 -22.24
C GLN A 372 -19.85 -4.24 -22.49
N LYS A 373 -19.54 -3.96 -23.76
CA LYS A 373 -18.77 -2.77 -24.15
C LYS A 373 -19.49 -1.49 -23.76
N PHE A 374 -20.82 -1.45 -23.95
CA PHE A 374 -21.64 -0.31 -23.59
C PHE A 374 -21.66 -0.09 -22.06
N LEU A 375 -21.92 -1.16 -21.28
CA LEU A 375 -21.92 -1.09 -19.82
C LEU A 375 -20.60 -0.58 -19.26
N GLN A 376 -19.47 -1.05 -19.79
CA GLN A 376 -18.14 -0.60 -19.37
C GLN A 376 -17.89 0.88 -19.67
N LYS A 377 -18.34 1.39 -20.82
CA LYS A 377 -18.27 2.81 -21.16
C LYS A 377 -19.11 3.66 -20.19
N VAL A 378 -20.32 3.18 -19.84
CA VAL A 378 -21.17 3.87 -18.87
C VAL A 378 -20.52 3.92 -17.50
N ILE A 379 -19.99 2.78 -17.00
CA ILE A 379 -19.32 2.72 -15.68
C ILE A 379 -18.09 3.63 -15.66
N ARG A 380 -17.33 3.71 -16.75
CA ARG A 380 -16.15 4.58 -16.85
C ARG A 380 -16.46 6.05 -16.59
N LEU A 381 -17.68 6.54 -16.92
CA LEU A 381 -18.08 7.91 -16.60
C LEU A 381 -18.09 8.18 -15.09
N PHE A 382 -18.26 7.14 -14.29
CA PHE A 382 -18.25 7.22 -12.83
C PHE A 382 -16.89 6.88 -12.20
N ALA A 383 -15.88 6.58 -13.01
CA ALA A 383 -14.54 6.21 -12.52
C ALA A 383 -13.95 7.19 -11.47
N PRO A 384 -14.13 8.53 -11.58
CA PRO A 384 -13.64 9.46 -10.55
C PRO A 384 -14.40 9.37 -9.21
N LEU A 385 -15.49 8.63 -9.14
CA LEU A 385 -16.30 8.44 -7.93
C LEU A 385 -16.09 7.06 -7.28
N LEU A 386 -15.34 6.17 -7.97
CA LEU A 386 -15.11 4.76 -7.56
C LEU A 386 -13.81 4.56 -6.76
#